data_07d914430d7787bd088970d6d6631a3b
#
_entry.id   07d914430d7787bd088970d6d6631a3b
#
_cell.length_a   1.000
_cell.length_b   1.000
_cell.length_c   1.000
_cell.angle_alpha   90.00
_cell.angle_beta   90.00
_cell.angle_gamma   90.00
#
_symmetry.space_group_name_H-M   'P 1'
#
loop_
_entity.id
_entity.type
_entity.pdbx_description
1 polymer ?
#
loop_
_entity_poly.entity_id
_entity_poly.type
_entity_poly.pdbx_seq_one_letter_code
_entity_poly.pdbx_strand_id
1 'polypeptide(L)'
;MKEEETVPIITVKGLKKSFGSTQVLKGIDFTLEKGQVLGIIGSSGGGKTTLLRCLNFLEIADGGSIEVGGEVIFDAEKPLSAAQLRENRLHFGLVFQNFNLFPQYTALENVMLAPKLLKKAPLPEIRATGEELLDRVGLSEKKDFYPCQLSGGQQQRVAIARALALNPDILCFDEPTSALDPELTGEVLKVIRSLRDADRTMIIVTHEMEFARSICDQMIYLADGQIEEAGTPEQLFGQPKSEKTRSFLSASGNS
;
A
#
# COMPACT_ATOMS: atom_id res chain seq x y z
N MET A 1 6.87 -9.09 -34.34
CA MET A 1 5.91 -8.49 -33.44
C MET A 1 6.67 -7.41 -32.67
N LYS A 2 6.26 -6.15 -32.74
CA LYS A 2 6.79 -5.14 -31.83
C LYS A 2 6.23 -5.50 -30.45
N GLU A 3 7.09 -5.73 -29.47
CA GLU A 3 6.70 -5.71 -28.07
C GLU A 3 6.05 -4.32 -27.85
N GLU A 4 4.78 -4.29 -27.53
CA GLU A 4 4.16 -3.08 -27.01
C GLU A 4 4.91 -2.77 -25.71
N GLU A 5 5.69 -1.69 -25.70
CA GLU A 5 6.28 -1.16 -24.46
C GLU A 5 5.10 -0.83 -23.51
N THR A 6 4.85 -1.72 -22.57
CA THR A 6 3.84 -1.48 -21.52
C THR A 6 4.36 -0.32 -20.67
N VAL A 7 3.56 0.75 -20.58
CA VAL A 7 3.89 1.88 -19.72
C VAL A 7 3.65 1.44 -18.27
N PRO A 8 4.67 1.52 -17.39
CA PRO A 8 4.50 1.19 -15.98
C PRO A 8 3.35 1.99 -15.36
N ILE A 9 2.58 1.36 -14.47
CA ILE A 9 1.51 2.05 -13.74
C ILE A 9 2.08 3.10 -12.79
N ILE A 10 3.26 2.85 -12.22
CA ILE A 10 3.99 3.83 -11.42
C ILE A 10 5.48 3.80 -11.75
N THR A 11 6.07 4.98 -11.87
CA THR A 11 7.51 5.18 -11.96
C THR A 11 7.94 6.18 -10.89
N VAL A 12 8.86 5.80 -10.05
CA VAL A 12 9.47 6.65 -9.00
C VAL A 12 10.93 6.87 -9.35
N LYS A 13 11.37 8.14 -9.39
CA LYS A 13 12.75 8.51 -9.73
C LYS A 13 13.35 9.43 -8.68
N GLY A 14 14.46 9.00 -8.09
CA GLY A 14 15.28 9.81 -7.19
C GLY A 14 14.55 10.33 -5.97
N LEU A 15 13.54 9.60 -5.44
CA LEU A 15 12.68 10.11 -4.37
C LEU A 15 13.47 10.28 -3.07
N LYS A 16 13.45 11.50 -2.51
CA LYS A 16 14.17 11.87 -1.28
C LYS A 16 13.22 12.43 -0.25
N LYS A 17 13.50 12.13 1.05
CA LYS A 17 12.78 12.71 2.17
C LYS A 17 13.68 12.87 3.37
N SER A 18 13.61 14.04 4.00
CA SER A 18 14.33 14.36 5.25
C SER A 18 13.34 14.86 6.30
N PHE A 19 13.66 14.64 7.56
CA PHE A 19 12.99 15.22 8.72
C PHE A 19 14.07 15.94 9.56
N GLY A 20 14.04 17.26 9.54
CA GLY A 20 15.12 18.07 10.10
C GLY A 20 16.46 17.76 9.42
N SER A 21 17.47 17.36 10.19
CA SER A 21 18.79 16.99 9.67
C SER A 21 18.89 15.53 9.22
N THR A 22 17.88 14.70 9.47
CA THR A 22 17.92 13.27 9.19
C THR A 22 17.32 12.98 7.81
N GLN A 23 18.15 12.53 6.87
CA GLN A 23 17.70 12.07 5.57
C GLN A 23 17.22 10.61 5.68
N VAL A 24 15.90 10.39 5.53
CA VAL A 24 15.24 9.08 5.66
C VAL A 24 15.16 8.36 4.32
N LEU A 25 14.87 9.07 3.22
CA LEU A 25 14.94 8.51 1.86
C LEU A 25 16.03 9.24 1.09
N LYS A 26 16.92 8.46 0.46
CA LYS A 26 18.17 8.98 -0.11
C LYS A 26 18.25 8.84 -1.64
N GLY A 27 17.11 8.83 -2.31
CA GLY A 27 17.01 8.62 -3.76
C GLY A 27 16.53 7.21 -4.04
N ILE A 28 15.21 7.03 -4.05
CA ILE A 28 14.54 5.76 -4.31
C ILE A 28 14.06 5.75 -5.75
N ASP A 29 14.43 4.70 -6.49
CA ASP A 29 14.07 4.50 -7.88
C ASP A 29 13.43 3.12 -8.04
N PHE A 30 12.21 3.06 -8.57
CA PHE A 30 11.57 1.80 -8.95
C PHE A 30 10.45 2.03 -9.96
N THR A 31 10.05 0.97 -10.64
CA THR A 31 8.88 0.91 -11.53
C THR A 31 8.01 -0.27 -11.14
N LEU A 32 6.71 -0.19 -11.42
CA LEU A 32 5.76 -1.28 -11.23
C LEU A 32 4.77 -1.28 -12.39
N GLU A 33 4.55 -2.44 -12.97
CA GLU A 33 3.56 -2.64 -14.02
C GLU A 33 2.15 -2.78 -13.43
N LYS A 34 1.13 -2.50 -14.26
CA LYS A 34 -0.26 -2.69 -13.86
C LYS A 34 -0.53 -4.16 -13.53
N GLY A 35 -1.26 -4.40 -12.45
CA GLY A 35 -1.60 -5.74 -11.97
C GLY A 35 -0.49 -6.42 -11.16
N GLN A 36 0.72 -5.86 -11.09
CA GLN A 36 1.81 -6.42 -10.29
C GLN A 36 1.72 -6.04 -8.81
N VAL A 37 2.35 -6.86 -8.00
CA VAL A 37 2.51 -6.66 -6.55
C VAL A 37 3.98 -6.43 -6.22
N LEU A 38 4.30 -5.26 -5.66
CA LEU A 38 5.62 -4.91 -5.13
C LEU A 38 5.66 -5.14 -3.62
N GLY A 39 6.52 -6.03 -3.16
CA GLY A 39 6.85 -6.21 -1.74
C GLY A 39 8.00 -5.30 -1.32
N ILE A 40 7.86 -4.61 -0.19
CA ILE A 40 8.94 -3.81 0.40
C ILE A 40 9.24 -4.40 1.79
N ILE A 41 10.44 -4.93 1.93
CA ILE A 41 10.95 -5.48 3.18
C ILE A 41 12.13 -4.66 3.69
N GLY A 42 12.48 -4.82 4.96
CA GLY A 42 13.62 -4.12 5.57
C GLY A 42 13.46 -3.95 7.08
N SER A 43 14.53 -3.58 7.75
CA SER A 43 14.55 -3.33 9.19
C SER A 43 13.64 -2.17 9.60
N SER A 44 13.26 -2.12 10.88
CA SER A 44 12.57 -0.98 11.47
C SER A 44 13.43 0.29 11.31
N GLY A 45 12.79 1.41 10.97
CA GLY A 45 13.50 2.67 10.70
C GLY A 45 14.14 2.77 9.32
N GLY A 46 14.11 1.73 8.47
CA GLY A 46 14.70 1.74 7.12
C GLY A 46 14.04 2.68 6.09
N GLY A 47 12.91 3.32 6.45
CA GLY A 47 12.22 4.28 5.58
C GLY A 47 10.97 3.74 4.86
N LYS A 48 10.57 2.48 5.09
CA LYS A 48 9.43 1.82 4.41
C LYS A 48 8.11 2.61 4.53
N THR A 49 7.68 2.89 5.75
CA THR A 49 6.47 3.70 6.02
C THR A 49 6.60 5.13 5.45
N THR A 50 7.79 5.73 5.52
CA THR A 50 8.04 7.06 4.93
C THR A 50 7.88 7.02 3.41
N LEU A 51 8.37 5.96 2.75
CA LEU A 51 8.20 5.78 1.32
C LEU A 51 6.70 5.69 0.97
N LEU A 52 5.93 4.82 1.65
CA LEU A 52 4.48 4.74 1.42
C LEU A 52 3.77 6.07 1.67
N ARG A 53 4.15 6.81 2.72
CA ARG A 53 3.57 8.14 3.01
C ARG A 53 3.87 9.15 1.92
N CYS A 54 5.07 9.13 1.34
CA CYS A 54 5.41 10.00 0.21
C CYS A 54 4.60 9.63 -1.04
N LEU A 55 4.46 8.35 -1.38
CA LEU A 55 3.65 7.89 -2.51
C LEU A 55 2.18 8.32 -2.37
N ASN A 56 1.63 8.24 -1.15
CA ASN A 56 0.25 8.62 -0.85
C ASN A 56 0.08 10.14 -0.56
N PHE A 57 1.11 10.96 -0.73
CA PHE A 57 1.09 12.40 -0.44
C PHE A 57 0.64 12.75 0.98
N LEU A 58 0.88 11.87 1.96
CA LEU A 58 0.76 12.17 3.38
C LEU A 58 2.00 12.92 3.88
N GLU A 59 3.14 12.65 3.26
CA GLU A 59 4.38 13.41 3.35
C GLU A 59 4.77 13.88 1.96
N ILE A 60 5.19 15.14 1.83
CA ILE A 60 5.71 15.64 0.55
C ILE A 60 7.19 15.32 0.49
N ALA A 61 7.61 14.65 -0.56
CA ALA A 61 9.02 14.36 -0.80
C ALA A 61 9.82 15.66 -1.04
N ASP A 62 11.11 15.64 -0.71
CA ASP A 62 12.00 16.80 -0.83
C ASP A 62 12.78 16.76 -2.16
N GLY A 63 12.74 15.64 -2.89
CA GLY A 63 13.41 15.48 -4.18
C GLY A 63 12.84 14.32 -4.98
N GLY A 64 13.09 14.31 -6.28
CA GLY A 64 12.66 13.28 -7.20
C GLY A 64 11.30 13.53 -7.84
N SER A 65 10.78 12.50 -8.52
CA SER A 65 9.50 12.56 -9.21
C SER A 65 8.69 11.27 -9.06
N ILE A 66 7.38 11.38 -9.25
CA ILE A 66 6.42 10.26 -9.28
C ILE A 66 5.56 10.42 -10.53
N GLU A 67 5.53 9.37 -11.34
CA GLU A 67 4.64 9.25 -12.50
C GLU A 67 3.62 8.14 -12.25
N VAL A 68 2.35 8.36 -12.61
CA VAL A 68 1.30 7.33 -12.57
C VAL A 68 0.61 7.29 -13.94
N GLY A 69 0.52 6.11 -14.55
CA GLY A 69 -0.07 5.93 -15.87
C GLY A 69 0.61 6.74 -16.98
N GLY A 70 1.92 7.04 -16.82
CA GLY A 70 2.69 7.87 -17.76
C GLY A 70 2.54 9.38 -17.53
N GLU A 71 1.76 9.83 -16.55
CA GLU A 71 1.61 11.22 -16.17
C GLU A 71 2.46 11.55 -14.93
N VAL A 72 3.26 12.63 -14.99
CA VAL A 72 4.04 13.14 -13.85
C VAL A 72 3.09 13.82 -12.88
N ILE A 73 2.77 13.14 -11.77
CA ILE A 73 1.89 13.65 -10.72
C ILE A 73 2.66 14.39 -9.62
N PHE A 74 3.96 14.16 -9.50
CA PHE A 74 4.85 14.86 -8.58
C PHE A 74 6.21 15.09 -9.21
N ASP A 75 6.73 16.30 -9.04
CA ASP A 75 8.07 16.71 -9.39
C ASP A 75 8.53 17.71 -8.31
N ALA A 76 9.59 17.39 -7.60
CA ALA A 76 10.08 18.22 -6.49
C ALA A 76 10.51 19.62 -6.93
N GLU A 77 10.81 19.82 -8.23
CA GLU A 77 11.16 21.12 -8.77
C GLU A 77 9.93 22.00 -9.05
N LYS A 78 8.72 21.44 -8.99
CA LYS A 78 7.46 22.11 -9.28
C LYS A 78 6.54 22.13 -8.05
N PRO A 79 6.03 23.31 -7.65
CA PRO A 79 5.11 23.38 -6.53
C PRO A 79 3.77 22.70 -6.88
N LEU A 80 3.24 21.90 -5.94
CA LEU A 80 1.91 21.32 -6.04
C LEU A 80 0.87 22.25 -5.41
N SER A 81 -0.19 22.55 -6.14
CA SER A 81 -1.38 23.20 -5.59
C SER A 81 -2.17 22.23 -4.69
N ALA A 82 -2.97 22.78 -3.78
CA ALA A 82 -3.84 21.97 -2.93
C ALA A 82 -4.88 21.16 -3.71
N ALA A 83 -5.26 21.60 -4.91
CA ALA A 83 -6.15 20.87 -5.82
C ALA A 83 -5.43 19.65 -6.41
N GLN A 84 -4.26 19.85 -7.01
CA GLN A 84 -3.45 18.75 -7.55
C GLN A 84 -3.11 17.71 -6.48
N LEU A 85 -2.76 18.15 -5.26
CA LEU A 85 -2.47 17.25 -4.15
C LEU A 85 -3.68 16.36 -3.78
N ARG A 86 -4.91 16.91 -3.88
CA ARG A 86 -6.14 16.13 -3.66
C ARG A 86 -6.39 15.12 -4.79
N GLU A 87 -6.18 15.52 -6.03
CA GLU A 87 -6.31 14.65 -7.20
C GLU A 87 -5.28 13.52 -7.16
N ASN A 88 -4.02 13.84 -6.92
CA ASN A 88 -2.93 12.87 -6.85
C ASN A 88 -3.17 11.79 -5.78
N ARG A 89 -3.78 12.14 -4.64
CA ARG A 89 -4.15 11.18 -3.60
C ARG A 89 -5.18 10.16 -4.05
N LEU A 90 -5.97 10.44 -5.08
CA LEU A 90 -7.00 9.52 -5.57
C LEU A 90 -6.42 8.33 -6.33
N HIS A 91 -5.19 8.43 -6.84
CA HIS A 91 -4.49 7.31 -7.45
C HIS A 91 -4.13 6.22 -6.44
N PHE A 92 -4.10 6.55 -5.15
CA PHE A 92 -3.62 5.64 -4.10
C PHE A 92 -4.70 5.34 -3.07
N GLY A 93 -4.82 4.07 -2.70
CA GLY A 93 -5.58 3.63 -1.54
C GLY A 93 -4.61 3.14 -0.46
N LEU A 94 -4.65 3.70 0.75
CA LEU A 94 -3.74 3.33 1.82
C LEU A 94 -4.46 2.59 2.94
N VAL A 95 -3.93 1.42 3.27
CA VAL A 95 -4.30 0.60 4.42
C VAL A 95 -3.19 0.73 5.46
N PHE A 96 -3.54 1.27 6.63
CA PHE A 96 -2.61 1.53 7.73
C PHE A 96 -2.44 0.32 8.63
N GLN A 97 -1.33 0.29 9.35
CA GLN A 97 -1.04 -0.69 10.40
C GLN A 97 -2.11 -0.71 11.51
N ASN A 98 -2.58 0.45 11.95
CA ASN A 98 -3.52 0.63 13.06
C ASN A 98 -4.95 0.89 12.57
N PHE A 99 -5.42 0.24 11.53
CA PHE A 99 -6.76 0.30 10.94
C PHE A 99 -7.27 1.73 10.64
N ASN A 100 -7.13 2.67 11.59
CA ASN A 100 -7.52 4.08 11.51
C ASN A 100 -8.98 4.27 11.06
N LEU A 101 -9.89 3.44 11.58
CA LEU A 101 -11.31 3.63 11.36
C LEU A 101 -11.83 4.80 12.20
N PHE A 102 -12.81 5.51 11.66
CA PHE A 102 -13.53 6.54 12.38
C PHE A 102 -14.46 5.88 13.40
N PRO A 103 -14.23 6.03 14.72
CA PRO A 103 -14.96 5.28 15.75
C PRO A 103 -16.44 5.64 15.84
N GLN A 104 -16.83 6.84 15.38
CA GLN A 104 -18.20 7.34 15.38
C GLN A 104 -19.04 6.87 14.19
N TYR A 105 -18.43 6.15 13.24
CA TYR A 105 -19.09 5.63 12.04
C TYR A 105 -19.14 4.10 12.08
N THR A 106 -20.22 3.53 11.55
CA THR A 106 -20.32 2.08 11.32
C THR A 106 -19.30 1.60 10.26
N ALA A 107 -19.16 0.29 10.09
CA ALA A 107 -18.30 -0.28 9.04
C ALA A 107 -18.68 0.25 7.65
N LEU A 108 -19.98 0.25 7.32
CA LEU A 108 -20.46 0.77 6.04
C LEU A 108 -20.21 2.27 5.88
N GLU A 109 -20.46 3.06 6.92
CA GLU A 109 -20.22 4.49 6.89
C GLU A 109 -18.75 4.85 6.74
N ASN A 110 -17.82 4.06 7.35
CA ASN A 110 -16.39 4.20 7.13
C ASN A 110 -16.01 3.99 5.66
N VAL A 111 -16.59 2.99 4.99
CA VAL A 111 -16.34 2.70 3.57
C VAL A 111 -16.92 3.81 2.68
N MET A 112 -18.12 4.27 2.97
CA MET A 112 -18.84 5.27 2.18
C MET A 112 -18.31 6.70 2.33
N LEU A 113 -17.55 7.01 3.39
CA LEU A 113 -17.23 8.39 3.79
C LEU A 113 -16.56 9.19 2.69
N ALA A 114 -15.47 8.67 2.11
CA ALA A 114 -14.72 9.38 1.08
C ALA A 114 -15.52 9.55 -0.23
N PRO A 115 -16.17 8.52 -0.80
CA PRO A 115 -17.05 8.69 -1.96
C PRO A 115 -18.17 9.71 -1.73
N LYS A 116 -18.77 9.73 -0.54
CA LYS A 116 -19.83 10.69 -0.16
C LYS A 116 -19.30 12.12 -0.12
N LEU A 117 -18.15 12.36 0.52
CA LEU A 117 -17.55 13.70 0.64
C LEU A 117 -17.12 14.24 -0.73
N LEU A 118 -16.61 13.37 -1.61
CA LEU A 118 -16.19 13.71 -2.97
C LEU A 118 -17.33 13.74 -3.97
N LYS A 119 -18.56 13.42 -3.57
CA LYS A 119 -19.75 13.38 -4.44
C LYS A 119 -19.52 12.54 -5.71
N LYS A 120 -18.86 11.38 -5.58
CA LYS A 120 -18.47 10.52 -6.72
C LYS A 120 -19.67 9.92 -7.45
N ALA A 121 -20.81 9.70 -6.72
CA ALA A 121 -22.06 9.16 -7.27
C ALA A 121 -23.24 9.55 -6.36
N PRO A 122 -24.50 9.28 -6.77
CA PRO A 122 -25.67 9.38 -5.89
C PRO A 122 -25.53 8.47 -4.66
N LEU A 123 -26.08 8.91 -3.53
CA LEU A 123 -25.96 8.18 -2.25
C LEU A 123 -26.39 6.70 -2.31
N PRO A 124 -27.49 6.31 -3.01
CA PRO A 124 -27.86 4.91 -3.14
C PRO A 124 -26.78 4.06 -3.84
N GLU A 125 -26.11 4.58 -4.86
CA GLU A 125 -25.02 3.89 -5.57
C GLU A 125 -23.77 3.76 -4.69
N ILE A 126 -23.40 4.83 -3.95
CA ILE A 126 -22.30 4.79 -2.98
C ILE A 126 -22.58 3.73 -1.92
N ARG A 127 -23.84 3.62 -1.46
CA ARG A 127 -24.25 2.62 -0.48
C ARG A 127 -24.13 1.20 -1.05
N ALA A 128 -24.64 0.97 -2.24
CA ALA A 128 -24.56 -0.34 -2.92
C ALA A 128 -23.10 -0.79 -3.11
N THR A 129 -22.23 0.12 -3.59
CA THR A 129 -20.79 -0.14 -3.70
C THR A 129 -20.16 -0.44 -2.35
N GLY A 130 -20.53 0.30 -1.30
CA GLY A 130 -20.03 0.06 0.05
C GLY A 130 -20.43 -1.31 0.61
N GLU A 131 -21.68 -1.72 0.39
CA GLU A 131 -22.19 -3.04 0.77
C GLU A 131 -21.49 -4.16 0.01
N GLU A 132 -21.27 -4.01 -1.31
CA GLU A 132 -20.51 -4.94 -2.13
C GLU A 132 -19.06 -5.08 -1.65
N LEU A 133 -18.39 -3.98 -1.32
CA LEU A 133 -17.02 -4.01 -0.83
C LEU A 133 -16.91 -4.71 0.53
N LEU A 134 -17.89 -4.51 1.43
CA LEU A 134 -17.95 -5.24 2.70
C LEU A 134 -18.22 -6.73 2.49
N ASP A 135 -19.02 -7.09 1.50
CA ASP A 135 -19.25 -8.49 1.12
C ASP A 135 -17.95 -9.15 0.63
N ARG A 136 -17.22 -8.50 -0.27
CA ARG A 136 -15.93 -8.98 -0.80
C ARG A 136 -14.89 -9.24 0.29
N VAL A 137 -14.94 -8.52 1.41
CA VAL A 137 -14.06 -8.76 2.56
C VAL A 137 -14.69 -9.64 3.64
N GLY A 138 -15.87 -10.25 3.37
CA GLY A 138 -16.57 -11.18 4.25
C GLY A 138 -17.19 -10.53 5.48
N LEU A 139 -17.73 -9.30 5.34
CA LEU A 139 -18.29 -8.51 6.44
C LEU A 139 -19.71 -7.99 6.18
N SER A 140 -20.49 -8.65 5.28
CA SER A 140 -21.88 -8.26 4.95
C SER A 140 -22.75 -8.10 6.20
N GLU A 141 -22.69 -9.07 7.12
CA GLU A 141 -23.47 -9.10 8.37
C GLU A 141 -22.96 -8.10 9.43
N LYS A 142 -21.82 -7.45 9.18
CA LYS A 142 -21.17 -6.51 10.11
C LYS A 142 -21.24 -5.06 9.66
N LYS A 143 -21.98 -4.76 8.60
CA LYS A 143 -22.04 -3.43 7.99
C LYS A 143 -22.50 -2.31 8.95
N ASP A 144 -23.38 -2.62 9.88
CA ASP A 144 -23.94 -1.68 10.83
C ASP A 144 -23.21 -1.67 12.19
N PHE A 145 -22.11 -2.43 12.33
CA PHE A 145 -21.30 -2.48 13.54
C PHE A 145 -20.31 -1.32 13.58
N TYR A 146 -20.09 -0.78 14.78
CA TYR A 146 -19.06 0.22 15.04
C TYR A 146 -17.70 -0.44 15.25
N PRO A 147 -16.58 0.27 15.03
CA PRO A 147 -15.23 -0.30 15.21
C PRO A 147 -15.01 -1.00 16.55
N CYS A 148 -15.53 -0.46 17.65
CA CYS A 148 -15.41 -1.08 18.99
C CYS A 148 -16.13 -2.43 19.13
N GLN A 149 -17.00 -2.78 18.20
CA GLN A 149 -17.74 -4.06 18.16
C GLN A 149 -17.10 -5.09 17.22
N LEU A 150 -16.00 -4.72 16.56
CA LEU A 150 -15.29 -5.53 15.57
C LEU A 150 -13.96 -6.02 16.13
N SER A 151 -13.58 -7.27 15.82
CA SER A 151 -12.22 -7.76 16.09
C SER A 151 -11.18 -6.97 15.29
N GLY A 152 -9.90 -7.04 15.67
CA GLY A 152 -8.82 -6.39 14.93
C GLY A 152 -8.78 -6.78 13.45
N GLY A 153 -8.91 -8.08 13.14
CA GLY A 153 -8.95 -8.57 11.77
C GLY A 153 -10.20 -8.08 11.00
N GLN A 154 -11.35 -7.94 11.67
CA GLN A 154 -12.54 -7.34 11.07
C GLN A 154 -12.34 -5.85 10.79
N GLN A 155 -11.76 -5.10 11.73
CA GLN A 155 -11.44 -3.67 11.54
C GLN A 155 -10.47 -3.48 10.35
N GLN A 156 -9.46 -4.33 10.23
CA GLN A 156 -8.51 -4.26 9.11
C GLN A 156 -9.20 -4.57 7.78
N ARG A 157 -10.11 -5.53 7.74
CA ARG A 157 -10.89 -5.82 6.53
C ARG A 157 -11.83 -4.66 6.15
N VAL A 158 -12.42 -3.94 7.12
CA VAL A 158 -13.14 -2.68 6.86
C VAL A 158 -12.19 -1.60 6.30
N ALA A 159 -10.96 -1.48 6.84
CA ALA A 159 -9.98 -0.52 6.33
C ALA A 159 -9.56 -0.84 4.88
N ILE A 160 -9.45 -2.12 4.51
CA ILE A 160 -9.23 -2.54 3.12
C ILE A 160 -10.41 -2.16 2.23
N ALA A 161 -11.65 -2.46 2.65
CA ALA A 161 -12.86 -2.07 1.91
C ALA A 161 -12.95 -0.55 1.71
N ARG A 162 -12.60 0.23 2.74
CA ARG A 162 -12.52 1.70 2.67
C ARG A 162 -11.47 2.18 1.66
N ALA A 163 -10.30 1.55 1.62
CA ALA A 163 -9.26 1.92 0.66
C ALA A 163 -9.68 1.63 -0.80
N LEU A 164 -10.48 0.59 -1.02
CA LEU A 164 -11.04 0.24 -2.32
C LEU A 164 -12.17 1.16 -2.79
N ALA A 165 -12.83 1.88 -1.88
CA ALA A 165 -14.08 2.60 -2.17
C ALA A 165 -13.95 3.73 -3.20
N LEU A 166 -12.77 4.26 -3.42
CA LEU A 166 -12.48 5.25 -4.46
C LEU A 166 -11.92 4.64 -5.74
N ASN A 167 -11.82 3.31 -5.81
CA ASN A 167 -11.25 2.55 -6.93
C ASN A 167 -9.87 3.09 -7.36
N PRO A 168 -8.88 3.12 -6.45
CA PRO A 168 -7.56 3.67 -6.73
C PRO A 168 -6.80 2.81 -7.76
N ASP A 169 -5.83 3.41 -8.45
CA ASP A 169 -4.95 2.72 -9.38
C ASP A 169 -3.99 1.78 -8.64
N ILE A 170 -3.56 2.17 -7.43
CA ILE A 170 -2.56 1.46 -6.64
C ILE A 170 -3.04 1.35 -5.19
N LEU A 171 -3.03 0.12 -4.65
CA LEU A 171 -3.28 -0.12 -3.23
C LEU A 171 -1.97 -0.23 -2.46
N CYS A 172 -1.83 0.56 -1.42
CA CYS A 172 -0.67 0.56 -0.54
C CYS A 172 -1.04 -0.07 0.81
N PHE A 173 -0.21 -0.98 1.31
CA PHE A 173 -0.39 -1.62 2.61
C PHE A 173 0.83 -1.35 3.48
N ASP A 174 0.64 -0.70 4.62
CA ASP A 174 1.69 -0.43 5.61
C ASP A 174 1.54 -1.41 6.77
N GLU A 175 2.27 -2.52 6.70
CA GLU A 175 2.29 -3.60 7.71
C GLU A 175 0.86 -4.05 8.14
N PRO A 176 0.02 -4.53 7.23
CA PRO A 176 -1.42 -4.69 7.44
C PRO A 176 -1.80 -5.73 8.51
N THR A 177 -0.85 -6.52 9.01
CA THR A 177 -1.08 -7.58 9.99
C THR A 177 -0.36 -7.38 11.32
N SER A 178 0.55 -6.41 11.42
CA SER A 178 1.44 -6.24 12.58
C SER A 178 0.71 -5.86 13.89
N ALA A 179 -0.50 -5.32 13.80
CA ALA A 179 -1.36 -5.01 14.96
C ALA A 179 -2.39 -6.12 15.27
N LEU A 180 -2.23 -7.32 14.68
CA LEU A 180 -3.16 -8.43 14.80
C LEU A 180 -2.54 -9.61 15.54
N ASP A 181 -3.39 -10.35 16.24
CA ASP A 181 -3.02 -11.66 16.76
C ASP A 181 -2.79 -12.64 15.60
N PRO A 182 -1.88 -13.63 15.74
CA PRO A 182 -1.54 -14.59 14.69
C PRO A 182 -2.76 -15.32 14.09
N GLU A 183 -3.78 -15.61 14.90
CA GLU A 183 -5.01 -16.27 14.48
C GLU A 183 -5.82 -15.42 13.49
N LEU A 184 -5.79 -14.08 13.62
CA LEU A 184 -6.53 -13.14 12.77
C LEU A 184 -5.75 -12.73 11.52
N THR A 185 -4.43 -12.88 11.53
CA THR A 185 -3.54 -12.56 10.41
C THR A 185 -3.95 -13.29 9.13
N GLY A 186 -4.24 -14.59 9.23
CA GLY A 186 -4.60 -15.42 8.08
C GLY A 186 -5.84 -14.93 7.30
N GLU A 187 -6.84 -14.38 7.99
CA GLU A 187 -8.05 -13.86 7.34
C GLU A 187 -7.76 -12.60 6.51
N VAL A 188 -6.93 -11.69 7.03
CA VAL A 188 -6.54 -10.46 6.34
C VAL A 188 -5.66 -10.79 5.12
N LEU A 189 -4.69 -11.70 5.27
CA LEU A 189 -3.83 -12.13 4.18
C LEU A 189 -4.62 -12.82 3.05
N LYS A 190 -5.69 -13.58 3.36
CA LYS A 190 -6.59 -14.15 2.35
C LYS A 190 -7.31 -13.06 1.54
N VAL A 191 -7.78 -12.00 2.20
CA VAL A 191 -8.39 -10.85 1.51
C VAL A 191 -7.37 -10.20 0.57
N ILE A 192 -6.14 -9.93 1.03
CA ILE A 192 -5.11 -9.31 0.19
C ILE A 192 -4.78 -10.21 -1.03
N ARG A 193 -4.71 -11.54 -0.86
CA ARG A 193 -4.53 -12.48 -1.98
C ARG A 193 -5.66 -12.38 -3.00
N SER A 194 -6.92 -12.29 -2.55
CA SER A 194 -8.05 -12.16 -3.46
C SER A 194 -8.02 -10.87 -4.28
N LEU A 195 -7.37 -9.83 -3.79
CA LEU A 195 -7.16 -8.58 -4.54
C LEU A 195 -6.11 -8.76 -5.66
N ARG A 196 -5.06 -9.56 -5.42
CA ARG A 196 -4.09 -9.95 -6.46
C ARG A 196 -4.79 -10.73 -7.57
N ASP A 197 -5.60 -11.72 -7.21
CA ASP A 197 -6.34 -12.55 -8.16
C ASP A 197 -7.34 -11.73 -9.00
N ALA A 198 -7.75 -10.55 -8.50
CA ALA A 198 -8.55 -9.55 -9.21
C ALA A 198 -7.71 -8.51 -9.98
N ASP A 199 -6.44 -8.81 -10.25
CA ASP A 199 -5.50 -8.01 -11.06
C ASP A 199 -5.27 -6.58 -10.52
N ARG A 200 -5.29 -6.43 -9.18
CA ARG A 200 -5.03 -5.14 -8.51
C ARG A 200 -3.54 -4.88 -8.36
N THR A 201 -3.10 -3.69 -8.77
CA THR A 201 -1.74 -3.24 -8.51
C THR A 201 -1.56 -2.90 -7.03
N MET A 202 -0.54 -3.46 -6.38
CA MET A 202 -0.32 -3.30 -4.95
C MET A 202 1.14 -3.02 -4.59
N ILE A 203 1.32 -2.21 -3.54
CA ILE A 203 2.62 -2.01 -2.87
C ILE A 203 2.42 -2.42 -1.41
N ILE A 204 3.16 -3.42 -0.95
CA ILE A 204 2.96 -4.03 0.37
C ILE A 204 4.25 -3.93 1.19
N VAL A 205 4.22 -3.16 2.28
CA VAL A 205 5.24 -3.24 3.33
C VAL A 205 4.80 -4.31 4.32
N THR A 206 5.64 -5.31 4.55
CA THR A 206 5.30 -6.42 5.45
C THR A 206 6.54 -7.06 6.08
N HIS A 207 6.36 -7.67 7.24
CA HIS A 207 7.31 -8.57 7.90
C HIS A 207 6.94 -10.05 7.72
N GLU A 208 5.82 -10.34 7.07
CA GLU A 208 5.35 -11.71 6.77
C GLU A 208 6.09 -12.24 5.53
N MET A 209 7.27 -12.83 5.73
CA MET A 209 8.18 -13.20 4.62
C MET A 209 7.57 -14.26 3.70
N GLU A 210 6.93 -15.30 4.24
CA GLU A 210 6.28 -16.34 3.45
C GLU A 210 5.09 -15.80 2.65
N PHE A 211 4.35 -14.86 3.23
CA PHE A 211 3.28 -14.18 2.50
C PHE A 211 3.85 -13.34 1.36
N ALA A 212 4.85 -12.50 1.62
CA ALA A 212 5.50 -11.67 0.61
C ALA A 212 6.04 -12.53 -0.55
N ARG A 213 6.73 -13.64 -0.22
CA ARG A 213 7.25 -14.60 -1.20
C ARG A 213 6.15 -15.20 -2.09
N SER A 214 4.96 -15.43 -1.51
CA SER A 214 3.85 -16.10 -2.23
C SER A 214 2.99 -15.18 -3.08
N ILE A 215 3.04 -13.86 -2.84
CA ILE A 215 2.11 -12.91 -3.49
C ILE A 215 2.82 -11.88 -4.37
N CYS A 216 4.05 -11.49 -4.04
CA CYS A 216 4.75 -10.43 -4.76
C CYS A 216 5.33 -10.93 -6.09
N ASP A 217 5.28 -10.07 -7.11
CA ASP A 217 5.94 -10.28 -8.40
C ASP A 217 7.35 -9.69 -8.36
N GLN A 218 7.52 -8.59 -7.63
CA GLN A 218 8.79 -7.93 -7.38
C GLN A 218 8.95 -7.61 -5.90
N MET A 219 10.18 -7.55 -5.45
CA MET A 219 10.52 -7.18 -4.07
C MET A 219 11.67 -6.19 -4.02
N ILE A 220 11.62 -5.32 -3.02
CA ILE A 220 12.67 -4.38 -2.68
C ILE A 220 13.08 -4.62 -1.22
N TYR A 221 14.37 -4.80 -0.98
CA TYR A 221 14.94 -4.68 0.34
C TYR A 221 15.42 -3.25 0.56
N LEU A 222 14.76 -2.53 1.46
CA LEU A 222 15.05 -1.15 1.81
C LEU A 222 15.89 -1.10 3.11
N ALA A 223 17.09 -0.56 3.01
CA ALA A 223 18.00 -0.40 4.14
C ALA A 223 18.62 1.00 4.13
N ASP A 224 18.74 1.62 5.30
CA ASP A 224 19.39 2.93 5.47
C ASP A 224 18.88 4.04 4.53
N GLY A 225 17.60 3.94 4.13
CA GLY A 225 16.96 4.90 3.22
C GLY A 225 17.29 4.72 1.74
N GLN A 226 17.85 3.58 1.35
CA GLN A 226 18.19 3.23 -0.04
C GLN A 226 17.69 1.82 -0.38
N ILE A 227 17.47 1.57 -1.67
CA ILE A 227 17.22 0.22 -2.16
C ILE A 227 18.56 -0.51 -2.16
N GLU A 228 18.76 -1.41 -1.23
CA GLU A 228 19.96 -2.24 -1.11
C GLU A 228 19.94 -3.35 -2.17
N GLU A 229 18.76 -3.93 -2.39
CA GLU A 229 18.57 -4.98 -3.38
C GLU A 229 17.12 -4.99 -3.88
N ALA A 230 16.92 -5.31 -5.17
CA ALA A 230 15.64 -5.50 -5.81
C ALA A 230 15.67 -6.70 -6.75
N GLY A 231 14.52 -7.37 -6.89
CA GLY A 231 14.37 -8.52 -7.79
C GLY A 231 13.09 -9.29 -7.53
N THR A 232 12.97 -10.49 -8.12
CA THR A 232 11.84 -11.38 -7.83
C THR A 232 11.98 -11.99 -6.43
N PRO A 233 10.88 -12.48 -5.84
CA PRO A 233 10.96 -13.21 -4.56
C PRO A 233 11.98 -14.36 -4.59
N GLU A 234 12.05 -15.13 -5.70
CA GLU A 234 13.00 -16.24 -5.85
C GLU A 234 14.44 -15.76 -5.80
N GLN A 235 14.72 -14.59 -6.38
CA GLN A 235 16.08 -14.01 -6.38
C GLN A 235 16.45 -13.52 -4.97
N LEU A 236 15.57 -12.74 -4.31
CA LEU A 236 15.88 -12.18 -3.00
C LEU A 236 15.99 -13.25 -1.92
N PHE A 237 15.06 -14.22 -1.90
CA PHE A 237 15.05 -15.27 -0.87
C PHE A 237 16.00 -16.43 -1.17
N GLY A 238 16.20 -16.78 -2.46
CA GLY A 238 17.00 -17.92 -2.87
C GLY A 238 18.48 -17.61 -3.09
N GLN A 239 18.78 -16.43 -3.64
CA GLN A 239 20.14 -16.04 -4.03
C GLN A 239 20.39 -14.54 -3.76
N PRO A 240 20.26 -14.05 -2.50
CA PRO A 240 20.51 -12.66 -2.18
C PRO A 240 21.98 -12.28 -2.49
N LYS A 241 22.16 -11.19 -3.22
CA LYS A 241 23.48 -10.69 -3.65
C LYS A 241 24.16 -9.89 -2.55
N SER A 242 23.40 -9.04 -1.85
CA SER A 242 23.93 -8.20 -0.78
C SER A 242 24.11 -9.00 0.52
N GLU A 243 25.19 -8.76 1.23
CA GLU A 243 25.44 -9.31 2.55
C GLU A 243 24.40 -8.81 3.59
N LYS A 244 23.98 -7.56 3.46
CA LYS A 244 22.92 -6.98 4.30
C LYS A 244 21.58 -7.70 4.09
N THR A 245 21.24 -8.01 2.83
CA THR A 245 20.03 -8.78 2.49
C THR A 245 20.09 -10.18 3.12
N ARG A 246 21.21 -10.88 2.96
CA ARG A 246 21.40 -12.21 3.57
C ARG A 246 21.24 -12.19 5.09
N SER A 247 21.90 -11.24 5.73
CA SER A 247 21.83 -11.08 7.20
C SER A 247 20.41 -10.79 7.67
N PHE A 248 19.70 -9.90 6.97
CA PHE A 248 18.32 -9.57 7.29
C PHE A 248 17.39 -10.78 7.15
N LEU A 249 17.45 -11.50 6.04
CA LEU A 249 16.60 -12.67 5.77
C LEU A 249 16.90 -13.81 6.75
N SER A 250 18.17 -14.06 7.11
CA SER A 250 18.54 -15.06 8.10
C SER A 250 17.99 -14.75 9.50
N ALA A 251 17.96 -13.47 9.88
CA ALA A 251 17.38 -13.05 11.16
C ALA A 251 15.85 -13.15 11.16
N SER A 252 15.19 -12.90 10.03
CA SER A 252 13.73 -12.94 9.88
C SER A 252 13.17 -14.35 9.69
N GLY A 253 13.98 -15.33 9.25
CA GLY A 253 13.57 -16.73 9.05
C GLY A 253 13.62 -17.60 10.30
N ASN A 254 14.08 -17.06 11.43
CA ASN A 254 14.16 -17.75 12.72
C ASN A 254 13.05 -17.33 13.72
N SER A 255 11.99 -16.68 13.24
CA SER A 255 10.88 -16.20 14.08
C SER A 255 9.61 -16.97 13.79
#